data_a9fb5186bfc5d0c887f3b43e5fa6b06e
#
_entry.id   a9fb5186bfc5d0c887f3b43e5fa6b06e
#
_cell.length_a   1.000
_cell.length_b   1.000
_cell.length_c   1.000
_cell.angle_alpha   90.00
_cell.angle_beta   90.00
_cell.angle_gamma   90.00
#
_symmetry.space_group_name_H-M   'P 1'
#
loop_
_entity.id
_entity.type
_entity.pdbx_description
1 polymer ?
#
loop_
_entity_poly.entity_id
_entity_poly.type
_entity_poly.pdbx_seq_one_letter_code
_entity_poly.pdbx_strand_id
1 'polypeptide(L)'
;YDKDNFLWASQLRPKWATEETMTPALGMVQPDRIIFNICDARVPYGYEYLGNGPRLVITPLTDRIYVTATQAQNLSLGCAPAGPAGTGKTESTKDLSSALAVPIYVFNCAPEMDYRSLGDIFKGLAASGAWGCFDEFNRLIPEVLSVCTVQYKAVTDANRMGLKEFLLM
;
A
#
# COMPACT_ATOMS: atom_id res chain seq x y z
N TYR A 1 -28.94 -4.63 -11.16
CA TYR A 1 -27.69 -4.71 -10.38
C TYR A 1 -27.89 -3.88 -9.12
N ASP A 2 -27.78 -4.54 -7.98
CA ASP A 2 -27.90 -3.88 -6.69
C ASP A 2 -26.54 -3.22 -6.35
N LYS A 3 -26.56 -1.88 -6.14
CA LYS A 3 -25.37 -1.10 -5.80
C LYS A 3 -24.80 -1.48 -4.41
N ASP A 4 -25.63 -2.11 -3.57
CA ASP A 4 -25.26 -2.52 -2.22
C ASP A 4 -24.77 -3.99 -2.18
N ASN A 5 -24.70 -4.65 -3.36
CA ASN A 5 -24.18 -6.01 -3.46
C ASN A 5 -22.66 -6.03 -3.20
N PHE A 6 -22.21 -6.94 -2.34
CA PHE A 6 -20.80 -7.11 -2.00
C PHE A 6 -19.90 -7.35 -3.23
N LEU A 7 -20.35 -8.10 -4.22
CA LEU A 7 -19.59 -8.34 -5.44
C LEU A 7 -19.32 -7.05 -6.24
N TRP A 8 -20.23 -6.08 -6.16
CA TRP A 8 -20.01 -4.75 -6.74
C TRP A 8 -19.13 -3.90 -5.83
N ALA A 9 -19.36 -3.90 -4.54
CA ALA A 9 -18.61 -3.11 -3.57
C ALA A 9 -17.14 -3.53 -3.47
N SER A 10 -16.83 -4.82 -3.67
CA SER A 10 -15.47 -5.38 -3.61
C SER A 10 -14.61 -5.09 -4.85
N GLN A 11 -15.18 -4.50 -5.90
CA GLN A 11 -14.41 -4.08 -7.07
C GLN A 11 -13.72 -2.74 -6.85
N LEU A 12 -12.53 -2.56 -7.44
CA LEU A 12 -11.81 -1.29 -7.42
C LEU A 12 -12.50 -0.30 -8.38
N ARG A 13 -13.17 0.70 -7.83
CA ARG A 13 -14.03 1.62 -8.58
C ARG A 13 -13.53 3.06 -8.49
N PRO A 14 -13.11 3.67 -9.61
CA PRO A 14 -12.78 5.09 -9.63
C PRO A 14 -14.04 5.94 -9.46
N LYS A 15 -13.93 6.99 -8.67
CA LYS A 15 -14.97 7.99 -8.48
C LYS A 15 -14.35 9.38 -8.44
N TRP A 16 -15.02 10.34 -9.07
CA TRP A 16 -14.64 11.74 -8.94
C TRP A 16 -15.02 12.25 -7.55
N ALA A 17 -14.08 12.84 -6.84
CA ALA A 17 -14.31 13.40 -5.51
C ALA A 17 -14.83 14.82 -5.63
N THR A 18 -16.02 15.07 -5.06
CA THR A 18 -16.59 16.41 -4.86
C THR A 18 -16.46 16.77 -3.38
N GLU A 19 -16.61 18.04 -3.04
CA GLU A 19 -16.57 18.50 -1.64
C GLU A 19 -17.54 17.72 -0.73
N GLU A 20 -18.72 17.35 -1.25
CA GLU A 20 -19.74 16.57 -0.52
C GLU A 20 -19.33 15.10 -0.27
N THR A 21 -18.43 14.55 -1.07
CA THR A 21 -17.99 13.15 -0.96
C THR A 21 -16.73 12.97 -0.13
N MET A 22 -16.16 14.07 0.35
CA MET A 22 -14.93 14.08 1.14
C MET A 22 -15.25 13.86 2.61
N THR A 23 -14.69 12.81 3.19
CA THR A 23 -14.71 12.61 4.64
C THR A 23 -13.46 13.24 5.26
N PRO A 24 -13.60 13.96 6.40
CA PRO A 24 -12.47 14.60 7.10
C PRO A 24 -11.33 13.66 7.50
N ALA A 25 -11.59 12.34 7.56
CA ALA A 25 -10.61 11.33 7.95
C ALA A 25 -9.43 11.16 6.97
N LEU A 26 -9.57 11.58 5.73
CA LEU A 26 -8.51 11.49 4.72
C LEU A 26 -7.62 12.75 4.62
N GLY A 27 -7.73 13.68 5.55
CA GLY A 27 -6.84 14.79 5.89
C GLY A 27 -6.24 15.67 4.77
N MET A 28 -6.26 15.27 3.51
CA MET A 28 -5.60 15.97 2.40
C MET A 28 -6.22 15.71 1.02
N VAL A 29 -7.46 15.27 0.91
CA VAL A 29 -8.06 15.12 -0.42
C VAL A 29 -8.54 16.49 -0.86
N GLN A 30 -7.82 17.09 -1.81
CA GLN A 30 -8.28 18.28 -2.50
C GLN A 30 -9.53 17.96 -3.32
N PRO A 31 -10.51 18.85 -3.44
CA PRO A 31 -11.62 18.67 -4.37
C PRO A 31 -11.08 18.47 -5.80
N ASP A 32 -11.88 17.87 -6.66
CA ASP A 32 -11.54 17.59 -8.05
C ASP A 32 -10.41 16.57 -8.28
N ARG A 33 -10.38 15.52 -7.48
CA ARG A 33 -9.48 14.36 -7.65
C ARG A 33 -10.24 13.04 -7.83
N ILE A 34 -9.55 12.06 -8.40
CA ILE A 34 -10.06 10.70 -8.50
C ILE A 34 -9.75 9.96 -7.19
N ILE A 35 -10.77 9.30 -6.64
CA ILE A 35 -10.66 8.41 -5.49
C ILE A 35 -11.12 7.02 -5.94
N PHE A 36 -10.38 6.00 -5.56
CA PHE A 36 -10.81 4.62 -5.72
C PHE A 36 -11.55 4.15 -4.47
N ASN A 37 -12.75 3.63 -4.68
CA ASN A 37 -13.56 3.00 -3.63
C ASN A 37 -13.52 1.48 -3.81
N ILE A 38 -13.27 0.77 -2.72
CA ILE A 38 -13.35 -0.69 -2.64
C ILE A 38 -13.84 -1.06 -1.24
N CYS A 39 -15.01 -1.67 -1.14
CA CYS A 39 -15.71 -1.82 0.14
C CYS A 39 -15.77 -0.47 0.87
N ASP A 40 -15.26 -0.41 2.10
CA ASP A 40 -15.21 0.80 2.93
C ASP A 40 -13.93 1.63 2.75
N ALA A 41 -12.93 1.09 2.04
CA ALA A 41 -11.69 1.80 1.80
C ALA A 41 -11.85 2.86 0.71
N ARG A 42 -11.20 3.99 0.93
CA ARG A 42 -11.10 5.10 -0.02
C ARG A 42 -9.63 5.44 -0.21
N VAL A 43 -9.13 5.20 -1.41
CA VAL A 43 -7.72 5.38 -1.73
C VAL A 43 -7.60 6.47 -2.79
N PRO A 44 -6.83 7.54 -2.54
CA PRO A 44 -6.61 8.56 -3.54
C PRO A 44 -5.80 8.00 -4.72
N TYR A 45 -6.12 8.43 -5.93
CA TYR A 45 -5.33 8.13 -7.11
C TYR A 45 -4.01 8.91 -7.06
N GLY A 46 -2.88 8.23 -7.32
CA GLY A 46 -1.55 8.81 -7.16
C GLY A 46 -1.07 9.70 -8.31
N TYR A 47 -1.69 9.58 -9.48
CA TYR A 47 -1.34 10.32 -10.72
C TYR A 47 0.10 10.12 -11.21
N GLU A 48 0.79 9.09 -10.77
CA GLU A 48 2.11 8.75 -11.30
C GLU A 48 1.99 8.10 -12.68
N TYR A 49 2.84 8.50 -13.61
CA TYR A 49 2.93 7.88 -14.92
C TYR A 49 3.81 6.64 -14.85
N LEU A 50 3.18 5.46 -14.79
CA LEU A 50 3.87 4.17 -14.66
C LEU A 50 4.08 3.47 -16.01
N GLY A 51 3.63 4.07 -17.12
CA GLY A 51 3.70 3.49 -18.46
C GLY A 51 2.72 2.34 -18.66
N ASN A 52 2.91 1.59 -19.75
CA ASN A 52 2.13 0.41 -20.06
C ASN A 52 2.88 -0.85 -19.62
N GLY A 53 2.38 -1.47 -18.57
CA GLY A 53 2.87 -2.76 -18.06
C GLY A 53 1.98 -3.94 -18.48
N PRO A 54 2.41 -5.18 -18.23
CA PRO A 54 1.55 -6.34 -18.37
C PRO A 54 0.38 -6.23 -17.40
N ARG A 55 -0.79 -6.74 -17.80
CA ARG A 55 -1.97 -6.79 -16.93
C ARG A 55 -2.06 -8.17 -16.29
N LEU A 56 -2.35 -8.17 -14.99
CA LEU A 56 -2.62 -9.39 -14.26
C LEU A 56 -4.04 -9.91 -14.57
N VAL A 57 -4.19 -11.23 -14.62
CA VAL A 57 -5.51 -11.85 -14.70
C VAL A 57 -6.19 -11.73 -13.32
N ILE A 58 -7.35 -11.08 -13.30
CA ILE A 58 -8.14 -10.94 -12.08
C ILE A 58 -8.81 -12.26 -11.75
N THR A 59 -8.58 -12.73 -10.55
CA THR A 59 -9.15 -13.97 -9.99
C THR A 59 -9.78 -13.66 -8.64
N PRO A 60 -10.63 -14.54 -8.08
CA PRO A 60 -11.15 -14.34 -6.72
C PRO A 60 -10.06 -14.23 -5.65
N LEU A 61 -8.87 -14.76 -5.91
CA LEU A 61 -7.71 -14.63 -5.03
C LEU A 61 -7.11 -13.23 -5.09
N THR A 62 -6.92 -12.67 -6.28
CA THR A 62 -6.43 -11.29 -6.45
C THR A 62 -7.43 -10.27 -5.91
N ASP A 63 -8.72 -10.49 -6.08
CA ASP A 63 -9.77 -9.63 -5.50
C ASP A 63 -9.65 -9.55 -3.97
N ARG A 64 -9.41 -10.69 -3.31
CA ARG A 64 -9.19 -10.71 -1.85
C ARG A 64 -7.93 -9.94 -1.44
N ILE A 65 -6.85 -10.07 -2.20
CA ILE A 65 -5.62 -9.31 -1.95
C ILE A 65 -5.91 -7.81 -2.08
N TYR A 66 -6.65 -7.39 -3.10
CA TYR A 66 -7.00 -5.98 -3.34
C TYR A 66 -7.84 -5.42 -2.20
N VAL A 67 -8.90 -6.12 -1.78
CA VAL A 67 -9.73 -5.71 -0.65
C VAL A 67 -8.89 -5.61 0.62
N THR A 68 -8.08 -6.63 0.92
CA THR A 68 -7.30 -6.66 2.17
C THR A 68 -6.22 -5.57 2.18
N ALA A 69 -5.49 -5.38 1.09
CA ALA A 69 -4.42 -4.39 1.00
C ALA A 69 -4.95 -2.96 1.10
N THR A 70 -6.05 -2.66 0.41
CA THR A 70 -6.66 -1.32 0.45
C THR A 70 -7.30 -1.02 1.81
N GLN A 71 -7.92 -2.01 2.47
CA GLN A 71 -8.42 -1.84 3.84
C GLN A 71 -7.27 -1.60 4.83
N ALA A 72 -6.18 -2.37 4.73
CA ALA A 72 -5.00 -2.17 5.56
C ALA A 72 -4.42 -0.75 5.38
N GLN A 73 -4.28 -0.30 4.13
CA GLN A 73 -3.81 1.05 3.82
C GLN A 73 -4.73 2.13 4.40
N ASN A 74 -6.04 1.97 4.27
CA ASN A 74 -7.02 2.91 4.82
C ASN A 74 -6.94 3.03 6.35
N LEU A 75 -6.47 1.98 7.02
CA LEU A 75 -6.24 1.95 8.46
C LEU A 75 -4.80 2.32 8.85
N SER A 76 -3.97 2.78 7.91
CA SER A 76 -2.53 3.02 8.10
C SER A 76 -1.78 1.80 8.66
N LEU A 77 -2.12 0.62 8.14
CA LEU A 77 -1.49 -0.65 8.46
C LEU A 77 -0.74 -1.20 7.25
N GLY A 78 0.23 -2.06 7.51
CA GLY A 78 0.88 -2.85 6.46
C GLY A 78 0.03 -4.05 6.05
N CYS A 79 0.34 -4.59 4.88
CA CYS A 79 -0.28 -5.79 4.35
C CYS A 79 0.79 -6.84 4.04
N ALA A 80 0.56 -8.09 4.45
CA ALA A 80 1.48 -9.20 4.22
C ALA A 80 0.74 -10.36 3.54
N PRO A 81 0.71 -10.41 2.20
CA PRO A 81 0.14 -11.55 1.49
C PRO A 81 0.93 -12.83 1.82
N ALA A 82 0.29 -13.79 2.47
CA ALA A 82 0.89 -15.07 2.82
C ALA A 82 0.44 -16.17 1.85
N GLY A 83 1.33 -17.09 1.53
CA GLY A 83 1.00 -18.23 0.66
C GLY A 83 2.25 -18.88 0.06
N PRO A 84 2.10 -20.02 -0.65
CA PRO A 84 3.21 -20.71 -1.32
C PRO A 84 3.93 -19.82 -2.34
N ALA A 85 5.15 -20.21 -2.69
CA ALA A 85 5.87 -19.56 -3.78
C ALA A 85 5.10 -19.69 -5.10
N GLY A 86 5.22 -18.69 -5.97
CA GLY A 86 4.57 -18.72 -7.29
C GLY A 86 3.08 -18.42 -7.31
N THR A 87 2.46 -18.03 -6.19
CA THR A 87 1.02 -17.67 -6.14
C THR A 87 0.72 -16.22 -6.56
N GLY A 88 1.72 -15.50 -7.06
CA GLY A 88 1.52 -14.15 -7.60
C GLY A 88 1.39 -13.04 -6.54
N LYS A 89 1.87 -13.27 -5.30
CA LYS A 89 1.76 -12.26 -4.21
C LYS A 89 2.37 -10.91 -4.60
N THR A 90 3.62 -10.90 -5.02
CA THR A 90 4.36 -9.69 -5.42
C THR A 90 3.74 -9.06 -6.68
N GLU A 91 3.36 -9.87 -7.66
CA GLU A 91 2.73 -9.37 -8.89
C GLU A 91 1.35 -8.75 -8.63
N SER A 92 0.55 -9.33 -7.74
CA SER A 92 -0.74 -8.73 -7.35
C SER A 92 -0.56 -7.38 -6.65
N THR A 93 0.48 -7.24 -5.84
CA THR A 93 0.80 -5.96 -5.17
C THR A 93 1.25 -4.91 -6.17
N LYS A 94 2.07 -5.28 -7.16
CA LYS A 94 2.49 -4.39 -8.25
C LYS A 94 1.30 -3.96 -9.12
N ASP A 95 0.42 -4.89 -9.46
CA ASP A 95 -0.77 -4.59 -10.28
C ASP A 95 -1.73 -3.64 -9.56
N LEU A 96 -1.94 -3.83 -8.25
CA LEU A 96 -2.73 -2.91 -7.43
C LEU A 96 -2.11 -1.51 -7.40
N SER A 97 -0.79 -1.40 -7.19
CA SER A 97 -0.11 -0.10 -7.18
C SER A 97 -0.22 0.61 -8.54
N SER A 98 -0.10 -0.15 -9.62
CA SER A 98 -0.27 0.35 -10.98
C SER A 98 -1.70 0.84 -11.22
N ALA A 99 -2.71 0.10 -10.76
CA ALA A 99 -4.11 0.51 -10.87
C ALA A 99 -4.41 1.80 -10.10
N LEU A 100 -3.73 2.03 -8.98
CA LEU A 100 -3.84 3.25 -8.17
C LEU A 100 -2.90 4.37 -8.63
N ALA A 101 -2.05 4.14 -9.62
CA ALA A 101 -1.01 5.05 -10.11
C ALA A 101 -0.09 5.56 -8.97
N VAL A 102 0.36 4.65 -8.11
CA VAL A 102 1.32 4.90 -7.05
C VAL A 102 2.60 4.13 -7.36
N PRO A 103 3.79 4.75 -7.31
CA PRO A 103 5.03 4.03 -7.55
C PRO A 103 5.28 3.00 -6.47
N ILE A 104 5.79 1.83 -6.87
CA ILE A 104 6.16 0.75 -5.97
C ILE A 104 7.60 0.32 -6.21
N TYR A 105 8.35 0.14 -5.14
CA TYR A 105 9.69 -0.41 -5.16
C TYR A 105 9.73 -1.77 -4.49
N VAL A 106 10.27 -2.76 -5.18
CA VAL A 106 10.39 -4.13 -4.67
C VAL A 106 11.81 -4.38 -4.19
N PHE A 107 11.94 -4.77 -2.94
CA PHE A 107 13.21 -5.09 -2.28
C PHE A 107 13.22 -6.57 -1.94
N ASN A 108 14.17 -7.32 -2.50
CA ASN A 108 14.41 -8.70 -2.12
C ASN A 108 15.25 -8.75 -0.85
N CYS A 109 14.65 -9.12 0.26
CA CYS A 109 15.33 -9.19 1.53
C CYS A 109 16.31 -10.37 1.56
N ALA A 110 17.50 -10.12 2.05
CA ALA A 110 18.58 -11.11 2.17
C ALA A 110 19.23 -11.02 3.55
N PRO A 111 19.83 -12.13 4.05
CA PRO A 111 20.45 -12.16 5.37
C PRO A 111 21.57 -11.11 5.57
N GLU A 112 22.19 -10.67 4.47
CA GLU A 112 23.28 -9.69 4.46
C GLU A 112 22.79 -8.24 4.61
N MET A 113 21.48 -7.99 4.51
CA MET A 113 20.92 -6.65 4.71
C MET A 113 21.01 -6.24 6.17
N ASP A 114 21.55 -5.05 6.38
CA ASP A 114 21.65 -4.46 7.71
C ASP A 114 20.48 -3.51 8.01
N TYR A 115 20.32 -3.17 9.27
CA TYR A 115 19.24 -2.27 9.71
C TYR A 115 19.39 -0.84 9.21
N ARG A 116 20.62 -0.40 8.86
CA ARG A 116 20.89 0.95 8.34
C ARG A 116 20.36 1.08 6.91
N SER A 117 20.71 0.11 6.07
CA SER A 117 20.22 0.05 4.69
C SER A 117 18.69 0.02 4.64
N LEU A 118 18.05 -0.79 5.50
CA LEU A 118 16.60 -0.83 5.61
C LEU A 118 16.00 0.48 6.14
N GLY A 119 16.67 1.11 7.12
CA GLY A 119 16.27 2.42 7.61
C GLY A 119 16.31 3.51 6.55
N ASP A 120 17.32 3.50 5.67
CA ASP A 120 17.42 4.45 4.57
C ASP A 120 16.34 4.19 3.50
N ILE A 121 16.00 2.94 3.26
CA ILE A 121 14.85 2.58 2.42
C ILE A 121 13.55 3.13 3.03
N PHE A 122 13.29 2.93 4.31
CA PHE A 122 12.10 3.45 4.98
C PHE A 122 12.02 4.98 4.94
N LYS A 123 13.14 5.68 5.12
CA LYS A 123 13.22 7.15 4.96
C LYS A 123 12.85 7.57 3.54
N GLY A 124 13.41 6.90 2.54
CA GLY A 124 13.12 7.19 1.13
C GLY A 124 11.66 6.97 0.78
N LEU A 125 11.06 5.86 1.22
CA LEU A 125 9.64 5.57 1.02
C LEU A 125 8.74 6.59 1.74
N ALA A 126 9.04 6.91 2.99
CA ALA A 126 8.28 7.90 3.74
C ALA A 126 8.35 9.30 3.13
N ALA A 127 9.52 9.70 2.60
CA ALA A 127 9.71 10.99 1.97
C ALA A 127 9.03 11.10 0.59
N SER A 128 9.01 10.01 -0.18
CA SER A 128 8.43 9.98 -1.53
C SER A 128 6.93 9.68 -1.56
N GLY A 129 6.38 9.05 -0.52
CA GLY A 129 5.01 8.53 -0.52
C GLY A 129 4.83 7.29 -1.39
N ALA A 130 5.92 6.67 -1.86
CA ALA A 130 5.90 5.46 -2.66
C ALA A 130 5.62 4.22 -1.80
N TRP A 131 5.14 3.16 -2.46
CA TRP A 131 4.98 1.87 -1.79
C TRP A 131 6.29 1.09 -1.76
N GLY A 132 6.55 0.44 -0.64
CA GLY A 132 7.64 -0.54 -0.49
C GLY A 132 7.07 -1.95 -0.41
N CYS A 133 7.55 -2.84 -1.28
CA CYS A 133 7.26 -4.26 -1.23
C CYS A 133 8.52 -5.02 -0.82
N PHE A 134 8.52 -5.56 0.38
CA PHE A 134 9.65 -6.30 0.94
C PHE A 134 9.40 -7.81 0.73
N ASP A 135 9.98 -8.36 -0.32
CA ASP A 135 9.86 -9.79 -0.63
C ASP A 135 10.84 -10.60 0.22
N GLU A 136 10.45 -11.83 0.57
CA GLU A 136 11.25 -12.73 1.41
C GLU A 136 11.71 -12.11 2.75
N PHE A 137 10.85 -11.30 3.37
CA PHE A 137 11.16 -10.55 4.60
C PHE A 137 11.61 -11.45 5.77
N ASN A 138 11.18 -12.70 5.76
CA ASN A 138 11.57 -13.74 6.72
C ASN A 138 13.03 -14.20 6.62
N ARG A 139 13.76 -13.80 5.58
CA ARG A 139 15.20 -14.08 5.44
C ARG A 139 16.08 -13.17 6.26
N LEU A 140 15.57 -12.05 6.73
CA LEU A 140 16.33 -11.14 7.58
C LEU A 140 16.64 -11.81 8.91
N ILE A 141 17.85 -11.54 9.44
CA ILE A 141 18.23 -12.06 10.76
C ILE A 141 17.40 -11.42 11.88
N PRO A 142 17.12 -12.12 12.99
CA PRO A 142 16.22 -11.64 14.04
C PRO A 142 16.59 -10.27 14.63
N GLU A 143 17.88 -9.98 14.75
CA GLU A 143 18.41 -8.71 15.26
C GLU A 143 18.00 -7.54 14.35
N VAL A 144 18.13 -7.73 13.03
CA VAL A 144 17.71 -6.72 12.02
C VAL A 144 16.20 -6.57 12.02
N LEU A 145 15.45 -7.69 12.07
CA LEU A 145 13.98 -7.66 12.15
C LEU A 145 13.48 -6.86 13.34
N SER A 146 14.11 -7.02 14.52
CA SER A 146 13.74 -6.28 15.72
C SER A 146 13.85 -4.77 15.52
N VAL A 147 14.99 -4.29 14.98
CA VAL A 147 15.21 -2.87 14.71
C VAL A 147 14.25 -2.36 13.62
N CYS A 148 14.08 -3.11 12.54
CA CYS A 148 13.16 -2.75 11.47
C CYS A 148 11.72 -2.60 11.95
N THR A 149 11.29 -3.44 12.90
CA THR A 149 9.95 -3.34 13.48
C THR A 149 9.74 -2.02 14.20
N VAL A 150 10.74 -1.55 14.94
CA VAL A 150 10.70 -0.25 15.64
C VAL A 150 10.65 0.90 14.64
N GLN A 151 11.50 0.85 13.60
CA GLN A 151 11.54 1.87 12.56
C GLN A 151 10.21 1.91 11.76
N TYR A 152 9.71 0.76 11.36
CA TYR A 152 8.42 0.66 10.65
C TYR A 152 7.27 1.18 11.51
N LYS A 153 7.25 0.85 12.80
CA LYS A 153 6.26 1.37 13.74
C LYS A 153 6.31 2.89 13.83
N ALA A 154 7.50 3.49 13.90
CA ALA A 154 7.65 4.94 13.93
C ALA A 154 7.04 5.60 12.69
N VAL A 155 7.25 5.02 11.49
CA VAL A 155 6.64 5.52 10.23
C VAL A 155 5.11 5.40 10.28
N THR A 156 4.58 4.25 10.68
CA THR A 156 3.12 4.03 10.70
C THR A 156 2.41 4.89 11.75
N ASP A 157 3.02 5.06 12.91
CA ASP A 157 2.47 5.92 13.97
C ASP A 157 2.49 7.40 13.53
N ALA A 158 3.58 7.88 12.91
CA ALA A 158 3.67 9.23 12.36
C ALA A 158 2.60 9.47 11.28
N ASN A 159 2.40 8.51 10.38
CA ASN A 159 1.37 8.59 9.35
C ASN A 159 -0.04 8.64 9.96
N ARG A 160 -0.32 7.79 10.96
CA ARG A 160 -1.61 7.76 11.66
C ARG A 160 -1.90 9.05 12.40
N MET A 161 -0.87 9.70 12.97
CA MET A 161 -0.98 10.98 13.67
C MET A 161 -0.97 12.18 12.72
N GLY A 162 -0.76 11.99 11.43
CA GLY A 162 -0.66 13.07 10.44
C GLY A 162 0.54 13.98 10.66
N LEU A 163 1.64 13.47 11.21
CA LEU A 163 2.84 14.26 11.47
C LEU A 163 3.54 14.58 10.15
N LYS A 164 3.96 15.84 10.00
CA LYS A 164 4.74 16.29 8.83
C LYS A 164 6.22 15.92 8.95
N GLU A 165 6.71 15.75 10.16
CA GLU A 165 8.10 15.42 10.47
C GLU A 165 8.16 14.45 11.64
N PHE A 166 9.07 13.49 11.60
CA PHE A 166 9.33 12.55 12.69
C PHE A 166 10.78 12.05 12.63
N LEU A 167 11.29 11.59 13.78
CA LEU A 167 12.63 11.01 13.86
C LEU A 167 12.57 9.50 13.64
N LEU A 168 13.40 9.02 12.74
CA LEU A 168 13.67 7.60 12.56
C LEU A 168 15.02 7.28 13.21
N MET A 169 14.99 6.50 14.27
CA MET A 169 16.20 6.05 14.99
C MET A 169 16.82 4.83 14.32
#